data_520ab2d80733cfcb36b2c2f97fe21277
#
_entry.id   520ab2d80733cfcb36b2c2f97fe21277
#
_cell.length_a   1.000
_cell.length_b   1.000
_cell.length_c   1.000
_cell.angle_alpha   90.00
_cell.angle_beta   90.00
_cell.angle_gamma   90.00
#
_symmetry.space_group_name_H-M   'P 1'
#
loop_
_entity.id
_entity.type
_entity.pdbx_description
1 polymer ?
#
loop_
_entity_poly.entity_id
_entity_poly.type
_entity_poly.pdbx_seq_one_letter_code
_entity_poly.pdbx_strand_id
1 'polypeptide(L)'
;SLEDGVAEMISEYTMEGRKAVNLLADAYSLAVYEACGAGKNFISREIMRRTARGSRLTVSHHKMASDVPEVGHVFGLGVSGFSGSTIEIEAAAYPAKEAGKGTLHFNNTAGSMAKDSVATAASVVRRLTDKKSGRLRSPCECDRRRKCRRSFGRVRCHGSHISAVEQKPLRQDWAVTGEISLSGEIKPVGGVYEKAFGAHQAGMKGLIIPAENKEDIGETHFGMEVAAVRTIEDVLDKILVK
;
A
#
# COMPACT_ATOMS: atom_id res chain seq x y z
N SER A 1 -2.06 31.10 16.91
CA SER A 1 -3.08 30.01 16.95
C SER A 1 -3.14 29.32 15.60
N LEU A 2 -3.61 28.07 15.61
CA LEU A 2 -3.80 27.23 14.43
C LEU A 2 -5.29 27.05 14.17
N GLU A 3 -5.68 26.97 12.89
CA GLU A 3 -7.01 26.52 12.49
C GLU A 3 -7.13 25.01 12.73
N ASP A 4 -8.34 24.56 13.10
CA ASP A 4 -8.60 23.13 13.28
C ASP A 4 -8.34 22.36 11.98
N GLY A 5 -7.65 21.21 12.11
CA GLY A 5 -7.26 20.37 10.98
C GLY A 5 -5.96 20.77 10.28
N VAL A 6 -5.23 21.79 10.75
CA VAL A 6 -3.89 22.14 10.22
C VAL A 6 -2.87 21.09 10.61
N ALA A 7 -2.96 20.51 11.81
CA ALA A 7 -2.05 19.46 12.25
C ALA A 7 -2.21 18.17 11.42
N GLU A 8 -3.45 17.77 11.17
CA GLU A 8 -3.79 16.65 10.30
C GLU A 8 -3.29 16.89 8.88
N MET A 9 -3.47 18.11 8.37
CA MET A 9 -2.96 18.48 7.04
C MET A 9 -1.43 18.39 6.95
N ILE A 10 -0.68 18.77 7.99
CA ILE A 10 0.78 18.60 8.01
C ILE A 10 1.15 17.13 7.88
N SER A 11 0.41 16.23 8.53
CA SER A 11 0.67 14.78 8.46
C SER A 11 0.45 14.19 7.07
N GLU A 12 -0.37 14.81 6.22
CA GLU A 12 -0.55 14.41 4.81
C GLU A 12 0.69 14.72 3.95
N TYR A 13 1.46 15.75 4.33
CA TYR A 13 2.66 16.15 3.61
C TYR A 13 3.93 15.47 4.11
N THR A 14 4.02 15.18 5.41
CA THR A 14 5.23 14.59 6.01
C THR A 14 4.95 13.88 7.32
N MET A 15 5.66 12.77 7.54
CA MET A 15 5.73 12.08 8.83
C MET A 15 7.03 12.41 9.60
N GLU A 16 7.93 13.19 9.01
CA GLU A 16 9.17 13.60 9.66
C GLU A 16 8.91 14.80 10.56
N GLY A 17 9.07 14.66 11.88
CA GLY A 17 8.85 15.73 12.85
C GLY A 17 9.64 17.01 12.53
N ARG A 18 10.91 16.89 12.09
CA ARG A 18 11.72 18.05 11.68
C ARG A 18 11.13 18.79 10.49
N LYS A 19 10.68 18.07 9.46
CA LYS A 19 10.03 18.69 8.30
C LYS A 19 8.68 19.31 8.66
N ALA A 20 7.91 18.69 9.54
CA ALA A 20 6.66 19.23 10.05
C ALA A 20 6.87 20.56 10.79
N VAL A 21 7.89 20.62 11.65
CA VAL A 21 8.23 21.85 12.38
C VAL A 21 8.71 22.94 11.42
N ASN A 22 9.55 22.63 10.43
CA ASN A 22 9.99 23.60 9.43
C ASN A 22 8.81 24.14 8.61
N LEU A 23 7.92 23.24 8.16
CA LEU A 23 6.72 23.63 7.41
C LEU A 23 5.82 24.55 8.24
N LEU A 24 5.65 24.26 9.53
CA LEU A 24 4.89 25.10 10.45
C LEU A 24 5.55 26.47 10.66
N ALA A 25 6.88 26.52 10.80
CA ALA A 25 7.64 27.77 10.95
C ALA A 25 7.53 28.64 9.70
N ASP A 26 7.64 28.05 8.50
CA ASP A 26 7.46 28.76 7.24
C ASP A 26 6.03 29.31 7.10
N ALA A 27 5.02 28.49 7.47
CA ALA A 27 3.62 28.93 7.47
C ALA A 27 3.36 30.06 8.49
N TYR A 28 3.99 29.98 9.65
CA TYR A 28 3.94 31.06 10.64
C TYR A 28 4.55 32.35 10.09
N SER A 29 5.72 32.26 9.48
CA SER A 29 6.40 33.43 8.88
C SER A 29 5.53 34.09 7.80
N LEU A 30 4.89 33.28 6.95
CA LEU A 30 3.95 33.76 5.94
C LEU A 30 2.71 34.42 6.58
N ALA A 31 2.16 33.82 7.63
CA ALA A 31 1.01 34.38 8.34
C ALA A 31 1.33 35.72 8.98
N VAL A 32 2.52 35.88 9.58
CA VAL A 32 3.01 37.15 10.15
C VAL A 32 3.17 38.20 9.07
N TYR A 33 3.76 37.85 7.95
CA TYR A 33 3.94 38.76 6.81
C TYR A 33 2.62 39.25 6.25
N GLU A 34 1.64 38.39 6.07
CA GLU A 34 0.31 38.76 5.53
C GLU A 34 -0.54 39.53 6.52
N ALA A 35 -0.38 39.29 7.82
CA ALA A 35 -1.11 40.03 8.86
C ALA A 35 -0.68 41.51 8.99
N CYS A 36 0.39 41.94 8.30
CA CYS A 36 0.89 43.32 8.29
C CYS A 36 0.93 43.97 9.68
N GLY A 37 1.31 43.24 10.74
CA GLY A 37 1.39 43.77 12.09
C GLY A 37 0.06 43.83 12.85
N ALA A 38 -1.02 43.27 12.33
CA ALA A 38 -2.35 43.30 12.98
C ALA A 38 -2.50 42.39 14.24
N GLY A 39 -1.39 41.85 14.75
CA GLY A 39 -1.31 41.21 16.08
C GLY A 39 -1.99 39.85 16.23
N LYS A 40 -2.65 39.32 15.21
CA LYS A 40 -3.27 37.99 15.25
C LYS A 40 -2.57 37.03 14.29
N ASN A 41 -1.54 36.38 14.79
CA ASN A 41 -0.85 35.33 14.05
C ASN A 41 -1.72 34.06 14.06
N PHE A 42 -2.48 33.87 13.00
CA PHE A 42 -3.37 32.72 12.80
C PHE A 42 -2.93 31.97 11.55
N ILE A 43 -2.57 30.71 11.70
CA ILE A 43 -2.20 29.85 10.57
C ILE A 43 -3.47 29.14 10.11
N SER A 44 -3.98 29.55 8.94
CA SER A 44 -5.10 28.90 8.30
C SER A 44 -4.66 27.73 7.43
N ARG A 45 -5.60 26.84 7.09
CA ARG A 45 -5.37 25.77 6.12
C ARG A 45 -4.89 26.28 4.76
N GLU A 46 -5.35 27.48 4.36
CA GLU A 46 -4.93 28.08 3.10
C GLU A 46 -3.47 28.53 3.14
N ILE A 47 -3.05 29.19 4.21
CA ILE A 47 -1.63 29.54 4.42
C ILE A 47 -0.76 28.28 4.42
N MET A 48 -1.21 27.22 5.11
CA MET A 48 -0.49 25.96 5.14
C MET A 48 -0.36 25.33 3.73
N ARG A 49 -1.44 25.30 2.93
CA ARG A 49 -1.38 24.79 1.55
C ARG A 49 -0.42 25.57 0.67
N ARG A 50 -0.43 26.90 0.79
CA ARG A 50 0.46 27.77 0.00
C ARG A 50 1.92 27.54 0.41
N THR A 51 2.21 27.42 1.70
CA THR A 51 3.54 27.10 2.21
C THR A 51 4.03 25.76 1.71
N ALA A 52 3.19 24.71 1.83
CA ALA A 52 3.54 23.37 1.36
C ALA A 52 3.84 23.32 -0.14
N ARG A 53 3.06 24.04 -0.96
CA ARG A 53 3.31 24.19 -2.41
C ARG A 53 4.62 24.92 -2.69
N GLY A 54 4.91 26.00 -1.95
CA GLY A 54 6.17 26.74 -2.05
C GLY A 54 7.39 25.87 -1.72
N SER A 55 7.28 25.00 -0.72
CA SER A 55 8.29 24.03 -0.32
C SER A 55 8.35 22.80 -1.24
N ARG A 56 7.58 22.76 -2.33
CA ARG A 56 7.47 21.63 -3.30
C ARG A 56 7.09 20.31 -2.65
N LEU A 57 6.39 20.35 -1.52
CA LEU A 57 5.84 19.17 -0.89
C LEU A 57 4.56 18.76 -1.63
N THR A 58 4.44 17.49 -1.90
CA THR A 58 3.25 16.90 -2.51
C THR A 58 2.50 16.09 -1.48
N VAL A 59 1.18 16.22 -1.45
CA VAL A 59 0.32 15.37 -0.63
C VAL A 59 0.54 13.92 -1.03
N SER A 60 0.69 13.06 -0.04
CA SER A 60 0.71 11.62 -0.25
C SER A 60 -0.72 11.17 -0.60
N HIS A 61 -1.02 11.07 -1.90
CA HIS A 61 -2.30 10.54 -2.32
C HIS A 61 -2.33 9.04 -2.04
N HIS A 62 -3.12 8.65 -1.04
CA HIS A 62 -3.44 7.24 -0.81
C HIS A 62 -4.66 6.88 -1.65
N LYS A 63 -4.63 5.72 -2.29
CA LYS A 63 -5.86 5.17 -2.83
C LYS A 63 -6.69 4.68 -1.64
N MET A 64 -7.91 5.19 -1.54
CA MET A 64 -8.79 4.93 -0.39
C MET A 64 -9.33 3.51 -0.45
N ALA A 65 -9.56 2.94 0.73
CA ALA A 65 -10.26 1.68 0.89
C ALA A 65 -11.66 1.74 0.27
N SER A 66 -12.14 0.58 -0.19
CA SER A 66 -13.49 0.42 -0.73
C SER A 66 -14.19 -0.73 0.00
N ASP A 67 -15.50 -0.60 0.20
CA ASP A 67 -16.32 -1.67 0.75
C ASP A 67 -16.79 -2.66 -0.33
N VAL A 68 -16.53 -2.36 -1.61
CA VAL A 68 -16.92 -3.22 -2.73
C VAL A 68 -15.79 -4.21 -3.02
N PRO A 69 -16.02 -5.52 -2.86
CA PRO A 69 -15.02 -6.53 -3.17
C PRO A 69 -14.76 -6.61 -4.68
N GLU A 70 -13.48 -6.81 -5.05
CA GLU A 70 -13.07 -6.88 -6.45
C GLU A 70 -12.25 -8.14 -6.73
N VAL A 71 -12.42 -8.71 -7.94
CA VAL A 71 -11.66 -9.87 -8.39
C VAL A 71 -10.30 -9.44 -8.93
N GLY A 72 -9.24 -10.11 -8.44
CA GLY A 72 -7.89 -9.86 -8.93
C GLY A 72 -7.24 -8.57 -8.40
N HIS A 73 -7.91 -7.84 -7.51
CA HIS A 73 -7.46 -6.58 -6.97
C HIS A 73 -7.10 -6.68 -5.49
N VAL A 74 -5.94 -6.15 -5.08
CA VAL A 74 -5.50 -6.17 -3.68
C VAL A 74 -4.69 -4.92 -3.34
N PHE A 75 -4.88 -4.40 -2.13
CA PHE A 75 -4.06 -3.33 -1.59
C PHE A 75 -2.83 -3.88 -0.87
N GLY A 76 -1.70 -3.39 -1.30
CA GLY A 76 -0.46 -3.60 -0.58
C GLY A 76 0.09 -2.30 -0.01
N LEU A 77 1.17 -2.42 0.76
CA LEU A 77 1.79 -1.30 1.45
C LEU A 77 3.24 -1.11 1.02
N GLY A 78 3.63 0.13 0.84
CA GLY A 78 5.00 0.53 0.58
C GLY A 78 5.46 1.59 1.55
N VAL A 79 6.77 1.77 1.66
CA VAL A 79 7.40 2.87 2.43
C VAL A 79 8.30 3.66 1.50
N SER A 80 8.19 4.96 1.53
CA SER A 80 9.08 5.88 0.84
C SER A 80 9.58 6.93 1.84
N GLY A 81 10.86 6.85 2.21
CA GLY A 81 11.37 7.61 3.34
C GLY A 81 10.72 7.15 4.64
N PHE A 82 10.07 8.06 5.34
CA PHE A 82 9.30 7.80 6.56
C PHE A 82 7.78 7.75 6.33
N SER A 83 7.33 7.80 5.07
CA SER A 83 5.90 7.77 4.73
C SER A 83 5.49 6.41 4.22
N GLY A 84 4.48 5.82 4.86
CA GLY A 84 3.77 4.65 4.36
C GLY A 84 2.79 5.04 3.26
N SER A 85 2.52 4.15 2.34
CA SER A 85 1.52 4.39 1.29
C SER A 85 0.88 3.09 0.83
N THR A 86 -0.39 3.17 0.43
CA THR A 86 -1.07 2.07 -0.24
C THR A 86 -0.59 1.94 -1.68
N ILE A 87 -0.45 0.72 -2.14
CA ILE A 87 -0.11 0.36 -3.52
C ILE A 87 -1.15 -0.64 -3.99
N GLU A 88 -1.80 -0.31 -5.08
CA GLU A 88 -2.78 -1.16 -5.74
C GLU A 88 -2.09 -2.16 -6.67
N ILE A 89 -2.51 -3.41 -6.61
CA ILE A 89 -2.04 -4.47 -7.48
C ILE A 89 -3.24 -5.15 -8.10
N GLU A 90 -3.27 -5.13 -9.42
CA GLU A 90 -4.30 -5.75 -10.21
C GLU A 90 -3.72 -6.96 -10.96
N ALA A 91 -4.47 -8.04 -10.99
CA ALA A 91 -4.19 -9.22 -11.79
C ALA A 91 -5.45 -9.65 -12.53
N ALA A 92 -5.30 -9.98 -13.79
CA ALA A 92 -6.37 -10.56 -14.59
C ALA A 92 -5.90 -11.89 -15.17
N ALA A 93 -6.77 -12.90 -15.14
CA ALA A 93 -6.50 -14.20 -15.70
C ALA A 93 -7.44 -14.47 -16.89
N TYR A 94 -6.84 -14.85 -18.00
CA TYR A 94 -7.58 -15.19 -19.23
C TYR A 94 -7.25 -16.63 -19.67
N PRO A 95 -8.21 -17.35 -20.28
CA PRO A 95 -7.92 -18.66 -20.85
C PRO A 95 -6.80 -18.59 -21.89
N ALA A 96 -5.83 -19.48 -21.80
CA ALA A 96 -4.82 -19.61 -22.83
C ALA A 96 -5.42 -20.16 -24.14
N LYS A 97 -4.95 -19.67 -25.29
CA LYS A 97 -5.41 -20.16 -26.61
C LYS A 97 -5.08 -21.62 -26.81
N GLU A 98 -3.98 -22.09 -26.25
CA GLU A 98 -3.51 -23.47 -26.35
C GLU A 98 -3.21 -24.04 -24.96
N ALA A 99 -3.64 -25.25 -24.68
CA ALA A 99 -3.34 -25.92 -23.42
C ALA A 99 -1.82 -26.11 -23.27
N GLY A 100 -1.29 -25.73 -22.11
CA GLY A 100 0.15 -25.84 -21.83
C GLY A 100 1.00 -24.62 -22.20
N LYS A 101 0.47 -23.63 -22.94
CA LYS A 101 1.20 -22.43 -23.40
C LYS A 101 0.77 -21.14 -22.71
N GLY A 102 0.58 -21.18 -21.39
CA GLY A 102 0.32 -19.97 -20.59
C GLY A 102 1.55 -19.07 -20.51
N THR A 103 1.37 -17.77 -20.68
CA THR A 103 2.42 -16.76 -20.55
C THR A 103 2.07 -15.74 -19.49
N LEU A 104 3.07 -15.31 -18.71
CA LEU A 104 2.94 -14.20 -17.78
C LEU A 104 3.30 -12.90 -18.49
N HIS A 105 2.40 -11.94 -18.46
CA HIS A 105 2.66 -10.60 -18.97
C HIS A 105 2.77 -9.60 -17.82
N PHE A 106 3.74 -8.71 -17.91
CA PHE A 106 3.99 -7.66 -16.96
C PHE A 106 3.86 -6.30 -17.62
N ASN A 107 3.47 -5.32 -16.84
CA ASN A 107 3.61 -3.95 -17.28
C ASN A 107 5.10 -3.60 -17.45
N ASN A 108 5.46 -2.93 -18.53
CA ASN A 108 6.85 -2.54 -18.84
C ASN A 108 7.47 -1.60 -17.78
N THR A 109 6.67 -1.01 -16.92
CA THR A 109 7.13 -0.18 -15.79
C THR A 109 7.52 -1.00 -14.56
N ALA A 110 7.22 -2.32 -14.52
CA ALA A 110 7.59 -3.19 -13.41
C ALA A 110 9.11 -3.42 -13.41
N GLY A 111 9.77 -3.09 -12.29
CA GLY A 111 11.19 -3.39 -12.08
C GLY A 111 11.46 -4.90 -12.02
N SER A 112 12.74 -5.30 -12.11
CA SER A 112 13.16 -6.71 -12.05
C SER A 112 12.60 -7.44 -10.82
N MET A 113 12.63 -6.79 -9.65
CA MET A 113 12.12 -7.37 -8.40
C MET A 113 10.61 -7.62 -8.40
N ALA A 114 9.83 -6.78 -9.10
CA ALA A 114 8.40 -7.03 -9.27
C ALA A 114 8.16 -8.24 -10.18
N LYS A 115 8.95 -8.40 -11.25
CA LYS A 115 8.90 -9.56 -12.15
C LYS A 115 9.22 -10.85 -11.41
N ASP A 116 10.29 -10.86 -10.59
CA ASP A 116 10.66 -12.02 -9.77
C ASP A 116 9.56 -12.35 -8.74
N SER A 117 8.94 -11.35 -8.16
CA SER A 117 7.83 -11.52 -7.22
C SER A 117 6.63 -12.22 -7.88
N VAL A 118 6.28 -11.83 -9.11
CA VAL A 118 5.17 -12.45 -9.83
C VAL A 118 5.53 -13.84 -10.34
N ALA A 119 6.77 -14.09 -10.77
CA ALA A 119 7.22 -15.43 -11.14
C ALA A 119 7.15 -16.40 -9.94
N THR A 120 7.55 -15.93 -8.75
CA THR A 120 7.38 -16.66 -7.49
C THR A 120 5.90 -16.89 -7.20
N ALA A 121 5.04 -15.85 -7.36
CA ALA A 121 3.61 -15.95 -7.19
C ALA A 121 3.00 -17.05 -8.08
N ALA A 122 3.31 -17.03 -9.36
CA ALA A 122 2.81 -18.02 -10.30
C ALA A 122 3.22 -19.45 -9.92
N SER A 123 4.44 -19.64 -9.39
CA SER A 123 4.92 -20.93 -8.94
C SER A 123 4.16 -21.45 -7.72
N VAL A 124 3.88 -20.58 -6.74
CA VAL A 124 3.09 -20.92 -5.53
C VAL A 124 1.63 -21.19 -5.91
N VAL A 125 1.01 -20.35 -6.74
CA VAL A 125 -0.36 -20.54 -7.24
C VAL A 125 -0.49 -21.88 -7.94
N ARG A 126 0.47 -22.23 -8.80
CA ARG A 126 0.50 -23.55 -9.48
C ARG A 126 0.46 -24.70 -8.49
N ARG A 127 1.27 -24.61 -7.42
CA ARG A 127 1.34 -25.64 -6.38
C ARG A 127 0.03 -25.75 -5.59
N LEU A 128 -0.61 -24.62 -5.27
CA LEU A 128 -1.83 -24.58 -4.47
C LEU A 128 -3.08 -24.99 -5.25
N THR A 129 -3.15 -24.63 -6.53
CA THR A 129 -4.37 -24.86 -7.33
C THR A 129 -4.34 -26.14 -8.15
N ASP A 130 -3.22 -26.91 -8.15
CA ASP A 130 -3.01 -28.12 -8.96
C ASP A 130 -3.32 -27.93 -10.47
N LYS A 131 -3.49 -26.67 -10.88
CA LYS A 131 -3.79 -26.29 -12.25
C LYS A 131 -2.48 -26.13 -13.01
N LYS A 132 -2.25 -26.98 -14.00
CA LYS A 132 -1.14 -26.83 -14.96
C LYS A 132 -1.19 -25.42 -15.56
N SER A 133 -0.14 -24.61 -15.31
CA SER A 133 -0.05 -23.18 -15.69
C SER A 133 -0.22 -22.89 -17.19
N GLY A 134 -0.46 -23.90 -18.00
CA GLY A 134 -0.65 -23.79 -19.43
C GLY A 134 -1.98 -23.18 -19.86
N ARG A 135 -2.91 -22.90 -18.95
CA ARG A 135 -4.25 -22.38 -19.31
C ARG A 135 -4.48 -20.91 -18.98
N LEU A 136 -3.52 -20.24 -18.31
CA LEU A 136 -3.80 -18.91 -17.79
C LEU A 136 -2.74 -17.90 -18.23
N ARG A 137 -3.19 -16.78 -18.80
CA ARG A 137 -2.41 -15.56 -18.95
C ARG A 137 -2.77 -14.64 -17.78
N SER A 138 -1.79 -14.17 -17.03
CA SER A 138 -2.01 -13.21 -15.96
C SER A 138 -1.18 -11.95 -16.24
N PRO A 139 -1.78 -10.84 -16.70
CA PRO A 139 -1.14 -9.55 -16.66
C PRO A 139 -1.20 -9.04 -15.22
N CYS A 140 -0.07 -8.63 -14.66
CA CYS A 140 -0.01 -7.92 -13.40
C CYS A 140 0.28 -6.44 -13.70
N GLU A 141 -0.65 -5.56 -13.37
CA GLU A 141 -0.50 -4.13 -13.59
C GLU A 141 -0.23 -3.43 -12.24
N CYS A 142 0.94 -2.80 -12.12
CA CYS A 142 1.23 -1.91 -11.02
C CYS A 142 0.97 -0.47 -11.46
N ASP A 143 0.39 0.36 -10.58
CA ASP A 143 0.09 1.76 -10.87
C ASP A 143 1.29 2.49 -11.52
N ARG A 144 1.05 3.10 -12.69
CA ARG A 144 2.05 3.75 -13.54
C ARG A 144 2.75 4.95 -12.92
N ARG A 145 2.25 5.51 -11.82
CA ARG A 145 2.73 6.79 -11.28
C ARG A 145 3.89 6.65 -10.29
N ARG A 146 4.23 5.44 -9.83
CA ARG A 146 5.31 5.23 -8.86
C ARG A 146 6.30 4.19 -9.37
N LYS A 147 7.55 4.62 -9.57
CA LYS A 147 8.68 3.70 -9.82
C LYS A 147 8.86 2.83 -8.59
N CYS A 148 8.41 1.59 -8.66
CA CYS A 148 8.66 0.57 -7.65
C CYS A 148 10.16 0.22 -7.65
N ARG A 149 10.96 0.91 -6.84
CA ARG A 149 12.42 0.76 -6.77
C ARG A 149 12.92 -0.22 -5.70
N ARG A 150 12.02 -0.81 -4.88
CA ARG A 150 12.39 -1.75 -3.80
C ARG A 150 11.47 -2.96 -3.79
N SER A 151 11.96 -4.08 -3.23
CA SER A 151 11.27 -5.37 -3.09
C SER A 151 10.00 -5.25 -2.25
N PHE A 152 8.92 -4.81 -2.85
CA PHE A 152 7.68 -4.62 -2.14
C PHE A 152 6.68 -5.73 -2.47
N GLY A 153 6.53 -6.63 -1.50
CA GLY A 153 5.29 -7.35 -1.33
C GLY A 153 5.02 -8.49 -2.29
N ARG A 154 5.83 -9.54 -2.24
CA ARG A 154 5.53 -10.80 -2.95
C ARG A 154 4.18 -11.38 -2.56
N VAL A 155 3.76 -11.23 -1.30
CA VAL A 155 2.49 -11.77 -0.77
C VAL A 155 1.26 -11.23 -1.51
N ARG A 156 1.22 -9.94 -1.79
CA ARG A 156 0.07 -9.28 -2.46
C ARG A 156 -0.13 -9.75 -3.89
N CYS A 157 0.96 -9.97 -4.65
CA CYS A 157 0.84 -10.52 -6.00
C CYS A 157 0.22 -11.91 -6.00
N HIS A 158 0.40 -12.71 -4.94
CA HIS A 158 -0.21 -14.03 -4.81
C HIS A 158 -1.72 -13.93 -4.60
N GLY A 159 -2.17 -13.05 -3.68
CA GLY A 159 -3.59 -12.85 -3.41
C GLY A 159 -4.35 -12.45 -4.67
N SER A 160 -3.88 -11.42 -5.39
CA SER A 160 -4.52 -10.98 -6.64
C SER A 160 -4.53 -12.05 -7.73
N HIS A 161 -3.44 -12.83 -7.88
CA HIS A 161 -3.38 -13.92 -8.86
C HIS A 161 -4.33 -15.05 -8.54
N ILE A 162 -4.38 -15.51 -7.29
CA ILE A 162 -5.31 -16.58 -6.87
C ILE A 162 -6.74 -16.12 -7.07
N SER A 163 -7.07 -14.90 -6.65
CA SER A 163 -8.38 -14.30 -6.88
C SER A 163 -8.76 -14.26 -8.36
N ALA A 164 -7.84 -13.78 -9.22
CA ALA A 164 -8.09 -13.72 -10.67
C ALA A 164 -8.24 -15.09 -11.30
N VAL A 165 -7.48 -16.09 -10.85
CA VAL A 165 -7.57 -17.48 -11.35
C VAL A 165 -8.85 -18.16 -10.90
N GLU A 166 -9.21 -18.01 -9.63
CA GLU A 166 -10.39 -18.64 -9.04
C GLU A 166 -11.68 -17.84 -9.23
N GLN A 167 -11.58 -16.61 -9.78
CA GLN A 167 -12.69 -15.66 -9.94
C GLN A 167 -13.41 -15.37 -8.61
N LYS A 168 -12.67 -15.33 -7.51
CA LYS A 168 -13.18 -15.01 -6.18
C LYS A 168 -12.81 -13.58 -5.79
N PRO A 169 -13.77 -12.75 -5.38
CA PRO A 169 -13.50 -11.36 -5.02
C PRO A 169 -12.69 -11.27 -3.73
N LEU A 170 -11.84 -10.23 -3.65
CA LEU A 170 -11.05 -9.87 -2.49
C LEU A 170 -11.63 -8.63 -1.81
N ARG A 171 -11.53 -8.58 -0.50
CA ARG A 171 -11.88 -7.42 0.32
C ARG A 171 -10.95 -6.27 -0.02
N GLN A 172 -11.54 -5.09 -0.25
CA GLN A 172 -10.82 -3.86 -0.61
C GLN A 172 -10.62 -2.91 0.60
N ASP A 173 -11.07 -3.30 1.76
CA ASP A 173 -10.87 -2.64 3.04
C ASP A 173 -9.70 -3.23 3.87
N TRP A 174 -8.94 -4.16 3.28
CA TRP A 174 -7.77 -4.78 3.88
C TRP A 174 -6.51 -4.53 3.06
N ALA A 175 -5.43 -4.20 3.75
CA ALA A 175 -4.11 -4.06 3.14
C ALA A 175 -3.18 -5.19 3.59
N VAL A 176 -2.29 -5.62 2.69
CA VAL A 176 -1.38 -6.75 2.94
C VAL A 176 0.07 -6.30 2.81
N THR A 177 0.92 -6.70 3.76
CA THR A 177 2.38 -6.57 3.64
C THR A 177 3.09 -7.87 4.00
N GLY A 178 4.27 -8.06 3.46
CA GLY A 178 5.08 -9.25 3.69
C GLY A 178 5.86 -9.66 2.45
N GLU A 179 6.86 -10.51 2.63
CA GLU A 179 7.51 -11.24 1.56
C GLU A 179 7.09 -12.71 1.61
N ILE A 180 6.96 -13.38 0.47
CA ILE A 180 6.65 -14.80 0.41
C ILE A 180 7.86 -15.57 -0.10
N SER A 181 8.16 -16.67 0.55
CA SER A 181 9.15 -17.66 0.08
C SER A 181 8.54 -18.58 -0.97
N LEU A 182 9.37 -19.32 -1.68
CA LEU A 182 8.92 -20.36 -2.62
C LEU A 182 8.15 -21.49 -1.89
N SER A 183 8.37 -21.66 -0.59
CA SER A 183 7.59 -22.60 0.25
C SER A 183 6.17 -22.12 0.57
N GLY A 184 5.87 -20.85 0.34
CA GLY A 184 4.56 -20.26 0.71
C GLY A 184 4.54 -19.59 2.09
N GLU A 185 5.67 -19.57 2.80
CA GLU A 185 5.80 -18.89 4.09
C GLU A 185 5.92 -17.38 3.91
N ILE A 186 5.31 -16.64 4.81
CA ILE A 186 5.38 -15.18 4.84
C ILE A 186 6.58 -14.76 5.69
N LYS A 187 7.49 -14.00 5.09
CA LYS A 187 8.72 -13.49 5.71
C LYS A 187 8.55 -12.06 6.22
N PRO A 188 9.29 -11.67 7.26
CA PRO A 188 9.22 -10.34 7.84
C PRO A 188 9.69 -9.26 6.86
N VAL A 189 9.21 -8.04 7.08
CA VAL A 189 9.52 -6.85 6.27
C VAL A 189 9.82 -5.67 7.18
N GLY A 190 10.59 -4.69 6.68
CA GLY A 190 10.86 -3.46 7.40
C GLY A 190 9.75 -2.42 7.27
N GLY A 191 9.76 -1.42 8.19
CA GLY A 191 8.87 -0.25 8.13
C GLY A 191 7.39 -0.61 8.31
N VAL A 192 7.09 -1.52 9.23
CA VAL A 192 5.71 -1.99 9.44
C VAL A 192 4.85 -0.91 10.10
N TYR A 193 5.44 -0.11 10.98
CA TYR A 193 4.75 1.01 11.61
C TYR A 193 4.31 2.07 10.57
N GLU A 194 5.23 2.49 9.70
CA GLU A 194 4.94 3.46 8.63
C GLU A 194 3.90 2.90 7.65
N LYS A 195 3.98 1.61 7.34
CA LYS A 195 2.99 0.93 6.50
C LYS A 195 1.61 0.91 7.14
N ALA A 196 1.53 0.61 8.44
CA ALA A 196 0.28 0.61 9.19
C ALA A 196 -0.34 2.00 9.22
N PHE A 197 0.48 3.04 9.45
CA PHE A 197 0.01 4.42 9.39
C PHE A 197 -0.52 4.79 8.00
N GLY A 198 0.18 4.42 6.93
CA GLY A 198 -0.27 4.64 5.55
C GLY A 198 -1.57 3.89 5.21
N ALA A 199 -1.78 2.69 5.76
CA ALA A 199 -3.03 1.95 5.65
C ALA A 199 -4.17 2.66 6.38
N HIS A 200 -3.92 3.18 7.59
CA HIS A 200 -4.88 3.97 8.35
C HIS A 200 -5.30 5.23 7.59
N GLN A 201 -4.33 6.00 7.05
CA GLN A 201 -4.63 7.19 6.24
C GLN A 201 -5.46 6.88 4.98
N ALA A 202 -5.31 5.67 4.43
CA ALA A 202 -6.12 5.18 3.31
C ALA A 202 -7.51 4.68 3.73
N GLY A 203 -7.86 4.71 5.02
CA GLY A 203 -9.14 4.24 5.53
C GLY A 203 -9.31 2.74 5.56
N MET A 204 -8.20 1.97 5.57
CA MET A 204 -8.26 0.51 5.68
C MET A 204 -8.83 0.10 7.04
N LYS A 205 -9.68 -0.94 7.05
CA LYS A 205 -10.25 -1.53 8.27
C LYS A 205 -9.39 -2.65 8.82
N GLY A 206 -8.59 -3.28 7.96
CA GLY A 206 -7.73 -4.39 8.33
C GLY A 206 -6.34 -4.33 7.72
N LEU A 207 -5.40 -4.92 8.43
CA LEU A 207 -3.98 -4.98 8.05
C LEU A 207 -3.46 -6.41 8.27
N ILE A 208 -2.87 -6.98 7.22
CA ILE A 208 -2.19 -8.27 7.29
C ILE A 208 -0.69 -8.05 7.30
N ILE A 209 -0.03 -8.60 8.32
CA ILE A 209 1.41 -8.51 8.53
C ILE A 209 2.01 -9.91 8.74
N PRO A 210 3.32 -10.10 8.49
CA PRO A 210 4.02 -11.30 8.91
C PRO A 210 3.95 -11.50 10.43
N ALA A 211 3.84 -12.75 10.88
CA ALA A 211 3.75 -13.07 12.29
C ALA A 211 4.98 -12.57 13.08
N GLU A 212 6.16 -12.58 12.47
CA GLU A 212 7.41 -12.10 13.05
C GLU A 212 7.44 -10.57 13.25
N ASN A 213 6.61 -9.81 12.51
CA ASN A 213 6.51 -8.36 12.67
C ASN A 213 5.43 -7.92 13.68
N LYS A 214 4.83 -8.84 14.42
CA LYS A 214 3.75 -8.50 15.37
C LYS A 214 4.19 -7.49 16.42
N GLU A 215 5.43 -7.58 16.89
CA GLU A 215 6.00 -6.69 17.89
C GLU A 215 6.33 -5.30 17.32
N ASP A 216 6.60 -5.17 16.02
CA ASP A 216 6.97 -3.91 15.37
C ASP A 216 5.82 -2.88 15.35
N ILE A 217 4.57 -3.33 15.41
CA ILE A 217 3.38 -2.45 15.50
C ILE A 217 3.12 -2.01 16.95
N GLY A 218 3.53 -2.82 17.94
CA GLY A 218 3.24 -2.59 19.35
C GLY A 218 1.74 -2.57 19.61
N GLU A 219 1.30 -1.70 20.53
CA GLU A 219 -0.11 -1.54 20.90
C GLU A 219 -0.88 -0.58 19.96
N THR A 220 -0.18 0.08 19.05
CA THR A 220 -0.77 1.10 18.18
C THR A 220 -1.36 0.46 16.92
N HIS A 221 -2.61 0.05 16.99
CA HIS A 221 -3.31 -0.57 15.84
C HIS A 221 -4.06 0.44 14.97
N PHE A 222 -3.99 1.74 15.27
CA PHE A 222 -4.71 2.82 14.55
C PHE A 222 -6.21 2.54 14.35
N GLY A 223 -6.83 1.75 15.24
CA GLY A 223 -8.23 1.35 15.12
C GLY A 223 -8.53 0.27 14.06
N MET A 224 -7.48 -0.30 13.42
CA MET A 224 -7.61 -1.38 12.45
C MET A 224 -7.52 -2.77 13.09
N GLU A 225 -8.16 -3.77 12.48
CA GLU A 225 -7.91 -5.18 12.80
C GLU A 225 -6.55 -5.59 12.23
N VAL A 226 -5.63 -6.05 13.08
CA VAL A 226 -4.31 -6.52 12.66
C VAL A 226 -4.25 -8.05 12.71
N ALA A 227 -4.03 -8.67 11.56
CA ALA A 227 -3.87 -10.11 11.41
C ALA A 227 -2.39 -10.46 11.17
N ALA A 228 -1.77 -11.13 12.14
CA ALA A 228 -0.42 -11.67 12.02
C ALA A 228 -0.49 -13.08 11.40
N VAL A 229 0.15 -13.29 10.25
CA VAL A 229 0.04 -14.51 9.43
C VAL A 229 1.40 -15.14 9.17
N ARG A 230 1.39 -16.46 8.93
CA ARG A 230 2.63 -17.23 8.61
C ARG A 230 2.61 -17.77 7.19
N THR A 231 1.45 -18.03 6.63
CA THR A 231 1.30 -18.66 5.32
C THR A 231 0.42 -17.83 4.40
N ILE A 232 0.50 -18.11 3.09
CA ILE A 232 -0.37 -17.45 2.11
C ILE A 232 -1.83 -17.89 2.27
N GLU A 233 -2.06 -19.10 2.74
CA GLU A 233 -3.39 -19.63 3.03
C GLU A 233 -4.06 -18.77 4.11
N ASP A 234 -3.36 -18.42 5.19
CA ASP A 234 -3.86 -17.53 6.26
C ASP A 234 -4.25 -16.16 5.69
N VAL A 235 -3.47 -15.63 4.73
CA VAL A 235 -3.78 -14.36 4.05
C VAL A 235 -5.10 -14.48 3.27
N LEU A 236 -5.22 -15.54 2.47
CA LEU A 236 -6.41 -15.76 1.64
C LEU A 236 -7.67 -15.92 2.46
N ASP A 237 -7.59 -16.64 3.59
CA ASP A 237 -8.72 -16.82 4.50
C ASP A 237 -9.25 -15.50 5.09
N LYS A 238 -8.40 -14.48 5.18
CA LYS A 238 -8.76 -13.15 5.68
C LYS A 238 -9.32 -12.22 4.61
N ILE A 239 -8.77 -12.28 3.40
CA ILE A 239 -9.12 -11.32 2.33
C ILE A 239 -10.13 -11.84 1.31
N LEU A 240 -10.28 -13.17 1.14
CA LEU A 240 -11.30 -13.72 0.25
C LEU A 240 -12.69 -13.53 0.84
N VAL A 241 -13.60 -13.05 0.02
CA VAL A 241 -15.02 -13.02 0.36
C VAL A 241 -15.58 -14.43 0.19
N LYS A 242 -16.23 -14.91 1.23
CA LYS A 242 -16.86 -16.25 1.25
C LYS A 242 -18.21 -16.24 0.55
#